data_71d86bd401d14380021aa51eef666f54
#
_entry.id   71d86bd401d14380021aa51eef666f54
#
_cell.length_a   1.000
_cell.length_b   1.000
_cell.length_c   1.000
_cell.angle_alpha   90.00
_cell.angle_beta   90.00
_cell.angle_gamma   90.00
#
_symmetry.space_group_name_H-M   'P 1'
#
loop_
_entity.id
_entity.type
_entity.pdbx_description
1 polymer ?
#
loop_
_entity_poly.entity_id
_entity_poly.type
_entity_poly.pdbx_seq_one_letter_code
_entity_poly.pdbx_strand_id
1 'polypeptide(L)'
;MLFRFISVYDKTFVAADIPGLIEGASEGAGLGHAFLRHIDRCRLILHIFDISGSERPDPLEDIKKINAELEKYSPELASRPQILVGNKIDLGYDEEKYEEIKAFAEEKGWQLFLIAGEIDEGVAELMKATAALLDKLPPIRIYEPEYVAPEPEKEDYSVEVIHSGNTYFVKGEWLIKLIGRTDFDSYESLQYFQKFLREKGVIQALEDAGIDEGDTVNIYDVEFDFLF
;
A
#
# COMPACT_ATOMS: atom_id res chain seq x y z
N MET A 1 3.44 8.08 -2.76
CA MET A 1 3.57 7.04 -3.78
C MET A 1 2.23 6.85 -4.46
N LEU A 2 2.16 6.96 -5.76
CA LEU A 2 0.93 6.85 -6.52
C LEU A 2 0.98 5.54 -7.33
N PHE A 3 -0.04 4.70 -7.19
CA PHE A 3 -0.20 3.49 -7.99
C PHE A 3 -1.26 3.72 -9.06
N ARG A 4 -0.99 3.26 -10.28
CA ARG A 4 -1.95 3.30 -11.38
C ARG A 4 -2.05 1.94 -12.05
N PHE A 5 -3.28 1.53 -12.34
CA PHE A 5 -3.54 0.40 -13.22
C PHE A 5 -3.45 0.89 -14.67
N ILE A 6 -2.61 0.23 -15.45
CA ILE A 6 -2.41 0.51 -16.86
C ILE A 6 -2.90 -0.69 -17.65
N SER A 7 -3.84 -0.47 -18.56
CA SER A 7 -4.38 -1.49 -19.44
C SER A 7 -3.87 -1.27 -20.87
N VAL A 8 -3.26 -2.31 -21.43
CA VAL A 8 -2.75 -2.34 -22.81
C VAL A 8 -3.34 -3.58 -23.47
N TYR A 9 -4.32 -3.38 -24.37
CA TYR A 9 -5.13 -4.44 -24.95
C TYR A 9 -5.83 -5.29 -23.86
N ASP A 10 -5.55 -6.59 -23.81
CA ASP A 10 -6.06 -7.57 -22.84
C ASP A 10 -5.22 -7.69 -21.57
N LYS A 11 -4.16 -6.89 -21.43
CA LYS A 11 -3.20 -6.97 -20.32
C LYS A 11 -3.34 -5.77 -19.40
N THR A 12 -3.25 -6.05 -18.11
CA THR A 12 -3.24 -5.01 -17.08
C THR A 12 -2.06 -5.20 -16.15
N PHE A 13 -1.33 -4.13 -15.88
CA PHE A 13 -0.25 -4.10 -14.90
C PHE A 13 -0.32 -2.86 -14.02
N VAL A 14 0.39 -2.88 -12.90
CA VAL A 14 0.44 -1.75 -11.98
C VAL A 14 1.75 -1.00 -12.20
N ALA A 15 1.64 0.28 -12.47
CA ALA A 15 2.76 1.21 -12.43
C ALA A 15 2.77 1.96 -11.10
N ALA A 16 3.94 2.09 -10.50
CA ALA A 16 4.16 2.88 -9.31
C ALA A 16 5.04 4.09 -9.66
N ASP A 17 4.54 5.29 -9.39
CA ASP A 17 5.33 6.48 -9.45
C ASP A 17 6.23 6.58 -8.21
N ILE A 18 7.52 6.74 -8.46
CA ILE A 18 8.57 6.80 -7.45
C ILE A 18 9.22 8.19 -7.49
N PRO A 19 8.54 9.21 -6.95
CA PRO A 19 9.10 10.56 -6.95
C PRO A 19 10.35 10.62 -6.07
N GLY A 20 11.40 11.25 -6.58
CA GLY A 20 12.56 11.63 -5.76
C GLY A 20 13.59 10.53 -5.51
N LEU A 21 13.82 9.62 -6.46
CA LEU A 21 15.11 8.96 -6.61
C LEU A 21 16.12 10.01 -7.09
N ILE A 22 16.45 10.95 -6.20
CA ILE A 22 17.35 12.07 -6.46
C ILE A 22 18.40 12.06 -5.33
N GLU A 23 19.61 12.45 -5.67
CA GLU A 23 20.81 12.60 -4.84
C GLU A 23 20.57 12.57 -3.31
N GLY A 24 21.16 11.58 -2.63
CA GLY A 24 21.13 11.47 -1.16
C GLY A 24 20.04 10.58 -0.55
N ALA A 25 19.24 9.87 -1.33
CA ALA A 25 18.22 8.96 -0.80
C ALA A 25 18.83 7.82 0.06
N SER A 26 20.09 7.45 -0.20
CA SER A 26 20.84 6.46 0.58
C SER A 26 21.41 6.99 1.89
N GLU A 27 21.52 8.31 2.08
CA GLU A 27 22.15 8.94 3.25
C GLU A 27 21.17 9.36 4.37
N GLY A 28 19.92 8.91 4.32
CA GLY A 28 18.99 9.04 5.46
C GLY A 28 18.10 10.28 5.47
N ALA A 29 18.08 11.09 4.42
CA ALA A 29 17.17 12.22 4.30
C ALA A 29 15.78 11.77 3.78
N GLY A 30 14.99 11.09 4.60
CA GLY A 30 13.55 11.20 4.57
C GLY A 30 12.72 10.25 3.69
N LEU A 31 13.25 9.48 2.75
CA LEU A 31 12.48 8.49 1.99
C LEU A 31 12.81 7.05 2.45
N GLY A 32 12.57 6.80 3.71
CA GLY A 32 13.01 5.64 4.46
C GLY A 32 12.73 4.26 3.84
N HIS A 33 13.24 3.22 4.50
CA HIS A 33 13.10 1.78 4.22
C HIS A 33 11.67 1.32 3.79
N ALA A 34 10.63 2.09 4.11
CA ALA A 34 9.26 1.79 3.68
C ALA A 34 9.04 2.03 2.18
N PHE A 35 9.65 3.07 1.60
CA PHE A 35 9.56 3.40 0.19
C PHE A 35 10.30 2.36 -0.67
N LEU A 36 11.47 1.97 -0.24
CA LEU A 36 12.32 1.02 -0.93
C LEU A 36 11.75 -0.40 -0.93
N ARG A 37 10.98 -0.80 0.10
CA ARG A 37 10.23 -2.07 0.13
C ARG A 37 9.16 -2.17 -0.98
N HIS A 38 8.67 -1.04 -1.49
CA HIS A 38 7.71 -1.04 -2.60
C HIS A 38 8.40 -1.23 -3.95
N ILE A 39 9.62 -0.70 -4.10
CA ILE A 39 10.44 -0.89 -5.30
C ILE A 39 10.86 -2.36 -5.41
N ASP A 40 11.13 -3.03 -4.32
CA ASP A 40 11.47 -4.47 -4.28
C ASP A 40 10.42 -5.38 -4.92
N ARG A 41 9.19 -4.88 -5.09
CA ARG A 41 8.12 -5.60 -5.78
C ARG A 41 8.02 -5.30 -7.27
N CYS A 42 8.77 -4.35 -7.80
CA CYS A 42 8.76 -4.03 -9.22
C CYS A 42 9.57 -5.08 -9.99
N ARG A 43 9.05 -5.61 -11.08
CA ARG A 43 9.75 -6.57 -11.95
C ARG A 43 10.55 -5.87 -13.06
N LEU A 44 10.18 -4.65 -13.37
CA LEU A 44 10.72 -3.83 -14.45
C LEU A 44 10.81 -2.39 -13.96
N ILE A 45 11.85 -1.69 -14.33
CA ILE A 45 12.07 -0.28 -14.03
C ILE A 45 11.91 0.51 -15.33
N LEU A 46 11.02 1.51 -15.34
CA LEU A 46 10.99 2.54 -16.36
C LEU A 46 11.80 3.72 -15.85
N HIS A 47 13.00 3.92 -16.38
CA HIS A 47 13.88 5.01 -16.00
C HIS A 47 13.63 6.21 -16.91
N ILE A 48 12.80 7.14 -16.45
CA ILE A 48 12.38 8.33 -17.20
C ILE A 48 13.35 9.47 -16.88
N PHE A 49 13.88 10.10 -17.91
CA PHE A 49 14.79 11.24 -17.82
C PHE A 49 14.42 12.32 -18.82
N ASP A 50 14.84 13.56 -18.57
CA ASP A 50 14.67 14.69 -19.49
C ASP A 50 15.78 14.67 -20.53
N ILE A 51 15.43 14.28 -21.77
CA ILE A 51 16.42 14.23 -22.86
C ILE A 51 16.72 15.60 -23.44
N SER A 52 15.82 16.57 -23.25
CA SER A 52 16.03 17.94 -23.74
C SER A 52 17.17 18.67 -23.02
N GLY A 53 17.52 18.19 -21.83
CA GLY A 53 18.52 18.85 -20.99
C GLY A 53 18.04 20.16 -20.38
N SER A 54 16.73 20.44 -20.43
CA SER A 54 16.15 21.70 -19.93
C SER A 54 16.27 21.86 -18.42
N GLU A 55 16.22 20.76 -17.68
CA GLU A 55 16.37 20.74 -16.21
C GLU A 55 17.80 20.41 -15.80
N ARG A 56 18.45 19.48 -16.51
CA ARG A 56 19.82 19.01 -16.22
C ARG A 56 20.59 18.83 -17.52
N PRO A 57 21.82 19.39 -17.59
CA PRO A 57 22.55 19.47 -18.86
C PRO A 57 23.12 18.13 -19.34
N ASP A 58 23.25 17.13 -18.48
CA ASP A 58 23.85 15.82 -18.80
C ASP A 58 22.93 14.66 -18.39
N PRO A 59 22.01 14.25 -19.27
CA PRO A 59 21.09 13.15 -18.99
C PRO A 59 21.80 11.80 -18.79
N LEU A 60 22.94 11.54 -19.45
CA LEU A 60 23.67 10.29 -19.29
C LEU A 60 24.31 10.18 -17.91
N GLU A 61 24.85 11.30 -17.39
CA GLU A 61 25.39 11.34 -16.03
C GLU A 61 24.29 11.10 -14.99
N ASP A 62 23.11 11.67 -15.17
CA ASP A 62 21.96 11.45 -14.28
C ASP A 62 21.50 9.98 -14.29
N ILE A 63 21.43 9.34 -15.46
CA ILE A 63 21.11 7.91 -15.58
C ILE A 63 22.13 7.07 -14.80
N LYS A 64 23.43 7.37 -14.95
CA LYS A 64 24.49 6.65 -14.24
C LYS A 64 24.43 6.85 -12.73
N LYS A 65 24.16 8.07 -12.25
CA LYS A 65 24.01 8.39 -10.82
C LYS A 65 22.84 7.62 -10.20
N ILE A 66 21.69 7.65 -10.83
CA ILE A 66 20.48 6.92 -10.33
C ILE A 66 20.77 5.42 -10.27
N ASN A 67 21.41 4.85 -11.28
CA ASN A 67 21.75 3.42 -11.26
C ASN A 67 22.78 3.09 -10.16
N ALA A 68 23.76 3.96 -9.91
CA ALA A 68 24.70 3.78 -8.82
C ALA A 68 24.02 3.86 -7.43
N GLU A 69 23.00 4.69 -7.28
CA GLU A 69 22.19 4.74 -6.05
C GLU A 69 21.33 3.50 -5.87
N LEU A 70 20.71 3.01 -6.94
CA LEU A 70 19.97 1.73 -6.93
C LEU A 70 20.90 0.58 -6.51
N GLU A 71 22.12 0.53 -7.03
CA GLU A 71 23.09 -0.51 -6.69
C GLU A 71 23.55 -0.45 -5.23
N LYS A 72 23.80 0.76 -4.70
CA LYS A 72 24.12 0.95 -3.27
C LYS A 72 22.99 0.51 -2.37
N TYR A 73 21.75 0.73 -2.80
CA TYR A 73 20.58 0.37 -2.02
C TYR A 73 20.32 -1.13 -2.04
N SER A 74 20.20 -1.73 -3.22
CA SER A 74 19.96 -3.15 -3.44
C SER A 74 20.56 -3.60 -4.77
N PRO A 75 21.62 -4.41 -4.74
CA PRO A 75 22.17 -5.02 -5.97
C PRO A 75 21.14 -5.85 -6.73
N GLU A 76 20.18 -6.49 -6.03
CA GLU A 76 19.09 -7.22 -6.65
C GLU A 76 18.17 -6.29 -7.44
N LEU A 77 17.84 -5.11 -6.90
CA LEU A 77 17.03 -4.12 -7.57
C LEU A 77 17.75 -3.53 -8.80
N ALA A 78 19.03 -3.21 -8.67
CA ALA A 78 19.85 -2.70 -9.77
C ALA A 78 20.00 -3.71 -10.91
N SER A 79 19.93 -5.01 -10.63
CA SER A 79 20.00 -6.08 -11.63
C SER A 79 18.71 -6.28 -12.42
N ARG A 80 17.62 -5.62 -12.05
CA ARG A 80 16.34 -5.77 -12.74
C ARG A 80 16.38 -5.18 -14.15
N PRO A 81 15.62 -5.75 -15.10
CA PRO A 81 15.49 -5.16 -16.43
C PRO A 81 15.01 -3.71 -16.35
N GLN A 82 15.60 -2.88 -17.18
CA GLN A 82 15.24 -1.46 -17.28
C GLN A 82 14.85 -1.12 -18.72
N ILE A 83 13.96 -0.15 -18.87
CA ILE A 83 13.70 0.58 -20.10
C ILE A 83 14.08 2.03 -19.85
N LEU A 84 14.97 2.58 -20.64
CA LEU A 84 15.29 4.00 -20.62
C LEU A 84 14.22 4.77 -21.42
N VAL A 85 13.76 5.88 -20.87
CA VAL A 85 12.69 6.69 -21.47
C VAL A 85 13.12 8.16 -21.49
N GLY A 86 13.58 8.64 -22.65
CA GLY A 86 13.86 10.05 -22.87
C GLY A 86 12.56 10.80 -23.09
N ASN A 87 12.17 11.61 -22.12
CA ASN A 87 10.97 12.45 -22.16
C ASN A 87 11.31 13.87 -22.62
N LYS A 88 10.27 14.62 -23.02
CA LYS A 88 10.33 16.01 -23.49
C LYS A 88 11.01 16.20 -24.86
N ILE A 89 10.81 15.24 -25.79
CA ILE A 89 11.36 15.38 -27.14
C ILE A 89 10.76 16.57 -27.91
N ASP A 90 9.58 17.02 -27.52
CA ASP A 90 8.90 18.21 -28.03
C ASP A 90 9.70 19.50 -27.83
N LEU A 91 10.59 19.54 -26.84
CA LEU A 91 11.50 20.67 -26.60
C LEU A 91 12.79 20.60 -27.42
N GLY A 92 12.98 19.52 -28.21
CA GLY A 92 14.23 19.23 -28.90
C GLY A 92 15.27 18.62 -27.97
N TYR A 93 16.28 18.00 -28.54
CA TYR A 93 17.40 17.39 -27.80
C TYR A 93 18.66 17.37 -28.63
N ASP A 94 19.80 17.14 -27.95
CA ASP A 94 21.13 17.06 -28.57
C ASP A 94 21.35 15.63 -29.13
N GLU A 95 21.58 15.54 -30.45
CA GLU A 95 21.76 14.27 -31.15
C GLU A 95 23.03 13.52 -30.70
N GLU A 96 24.12 14.23 -30.35
CA GLU A 96 25.35 13.59 -29.87
C GLU A 96 25.08 12.90 -28.52
N LYS A 97 24.40 13.59 -27.63
CA LYS A 97 23.99 13.00 -26.32
C LYS A 97 23.01 11.84 -26.47
N TYR A 98 22.10 11.93 -27.40
CA TYR A 98 21.17 10.84 -27.71
C TYR A 98 21.95 9.58 -28.15
N GLU A 99 22.92 9.69 -29.06
CA GLU A 99 23.72 8.56 -29.52
C GLU A 99 24.57 7.97 -28.38
N GLU A 100 25.08 8.80 -27.46
CA GLU A 100 25.81 8.34 -26.26
C GLU A 100 24.87 7.53 -25.33
N ILE A 101 23.65 7.99 -25.07
CA ILE A 101 22.67 7.30 -24.23
C ILE A 101 22.25 5.99 -24.90
N LYS A 102 22.05 5.99 -26.21
CA LYS A 102 21.70 4.81 -26.99
C LYS A 102 22.81 3.75 -26.94
N ALA A 103 24.05 4.15 -27.11
CA ALA A 103 25.18 3.24 -26.97
C ALA A 103 25.27 2.64 -25.55
N PHE A 104 25.03 3.46 -24.53
CA PHE A 104 24.98 3.00 -23.14
C PHE A 104 23.81 2.02 -22.91
N ALA A 105 22.64 2.29 -23.46
CA ALA A 105 21.49 1.38 -23.37
C ALA A 105 21.78 0.03 -24.03
N GLU A 106 22.40 0.05 -25.23
CA GLU A 106 22.81 -1.15 -25.96
C GLU A 106 23.83 -1.98 -25.18
N GLU A 107 24.83 -1.34 -24.56
CA GLU A 107 25.83 -1.99 -23.70
C GLU A 107 25.16 -2.73 -22.54
N LYS A 108 24.13 -2.13 -21.95
CA LYS A 108 23.37 -2.73 -20.83
C LYS A 108 22.28 -3.72 -21.27
N GLY A 109 22.00 -3.82 -22.57
CA GLY A 109 20.91 -4.63 -23.12
C GLY A 109 19.51 -4.06 -22.79
N TRP A 110 19.42 -2.76 -22.58
CA TRP A 110 18.19 -2.06 -22.30
C TRP A 110 17.57 -1.45 -23.56
N GLN A 111 16.25 -1.35 -23.55
CA GLN A 111 15.54 -0.64 -24.61
C GLN A 111 15.51 0.86 -24.30
N LEU A 112 15.58 1.69 -25.34
CA LEU A 112 15.45 3.14 -25.24
C LEU A 112 14.23 3.59 -26.04
N PHE A 113 13.37 4.36 -25.38
CA PHE A 113 12.21 5.02 -25.99
C PHE A 113 12.30 6.52 -25.84
N LEU A 114 11.83 7.22 -26.85
CA LEU A 114 11.68 8.67 -26.82
C LEU A 114 10.20 9.00 -26.78
N ILE A 115 9.81 9.90 -25.87
CA ILE A 115 8.42 10.32 -25.69
C ILE A 115 8.31 11.83 -25.47
N ALA A 116 7.12 12.36 -25.75
CA ALA A 116 6.66 13.64 -25.22
C ALA A 116 5.38 13.37 -24.41
N GLY A 117 5.57 13.16 -23.10
CA GLY A 117 4.47 12.74 -22.21
C GLY A 117 3.35 13.77 -22.09
N GLU A 118 3.61 15.05 -22.30
CA GLU A 118 2.61 16.11 -22.24
C GLU A 118 1.61 16.05 -23.42
N ILE A 119 2.06 15.56 -24.59
CA ILE A 119 1.24 15.46 -25.81
C ILE A 119 0.98 14.00 -26.22
N ASP A 120 1.23 13.03 -25.33
CA ASP A 120 1.04 11.58 -25.55
C ASP A 120 1.82 10.99 -26.74
N GLU A 121 2.85 11.66 -27.24
CA GLU A 121 3.69 11.15 -28.33
C GLU A 121 4.62 10.04 -27.82
N GLY A 122 4.66 8.88 -28.50
CA GLY A 122 5.50 7.72 -28.17
C GLY A 122 5.04 6.90 -26.94
N VAL A 123 4.08 7.39 -26.16
CA VAL A 123 3.63 6.74 -24.90
C VAL A 123 2.96 5.39 -25.19
N ALA A 124 2.16 5.28 -26.24
CA ALA A 124 1.47 4.04 -26.58
C ALA A 124 2.47 2.91 -26.94
N GLU A 125 3.52 3.21 -27.68
CA GLU A 125 4.60 2.29 -28.06
C GLU A 125 5.38 1.84 -26.84
N LEU A 126 5.72 2.76 -25.94
CA LEU A 126 6.38 2.48 -24.67
C LEU A 126 5.53 1.52 -23.81
N MET A 127 4.24 1.77 -23.68
CA MET A 127 3.35 0.92 -22.89
C MET A 127 3.20 -0.48 -23.48
N LYS A 128 3.14 -0.62 -24.81
CA LYS A 128 3.14 -1.92 -25.50
C LYS A 128 4.43 -2.70 -25.25
N ALA A 129 5.58 -2.04 -25.39
CA ALA A 129 6.89 -2.65 -25.11
C ALA A 129 7.02 -3.09 -23.63
N THR A 130 6.56 -2.23 -22.73
CA THR A 130 6.51 -2.53 -21.27
C THR A 130 5.69 -3.78 -20.98
N ALA A 131 4.46 -3.87 -21.52
CA ALA A 131 3.59 -5.04 -21.35
C ALA A 131 4.23 -6.32 -21.93
N ALA A 132 4.81 -6.21 -23.13
CA ALA A 132 5.48 -7.35 -23.79
C ALA A 132 6.73 -7.82 -23.03
N LEU A 133 7.47 -6.92 -22.41
CA LEU A 133 8.63 -7.28 -21.59
C LEU A 133 8.19 -7.90 -20.26
N LEU A 134 7.17 -7.34 -19.60
CA LEU A 134 6.62 -7.88 -18.35
C LEU A 134 6.14 -9.34 -18.50
N ASP A 135 5.60 -9.71 -19.65
CA ASP A 135 5.17 -11.11 -19.91
C ASP A 135 6.34 -12.10 -19.94
N LYS A 136 7.51 -11.64 -20.33
CA LYS A 136 8.71 -12.48 -20.42
C LYS A 136 9.43 -12.62 -19.08
N LEU A 137 9.14 -11.71 -18.14
CA LEU A 137 9.78 -11.70 -16.84
C LEU A 137 9.10 -12.68 -15.87
N PRO A 138 9.88 -13.33 -15.00
CA PRO A 138 9.31 -14.21 -13.97
C PRO A 138 8.34 -13.42 -13.06
N PRO A 139 7.36 -14.11 -12.45
CA PRO A 139 6.51 -13.50 -11.46
C PRO A 139 7.33 -12.97 -10.28
N ILE A 140 6.78 -11.98 -9.57
CA ILE A 140 7.41 -11.44 -8.36
C ILE A 140 7.65 -12.60 -7.38
N ARG A 141 8.85 -12.69 -6.81
CA ARG A 141 9.07 -13.52 -5.63
C ARG A 141 8.24 -12.94 -4.49
N ILE A 142 7.21 -13.65 -4.09
CA ILE A 142 6.50 -13.32 -2.86
C ILE A 142 7.45 -13.75 -1.75
N TYR A 143 8.07 -12.79 -1.08
CA TYR A 143 8.74 -13.09 0.18
C TYR A 143 7.63 -13.48 1.16
N GLU A 144 7.61 -14.73 1.58
CA GLU A 144 6.80 -15.11 2.73
C GLU A 144 7.26 -14.23 3.89
N PRO A 145 6.36 -13.55 4.59
CA PRO A 145 6.77 -12.71 5.71
C PRO A 145 7.49 -13.61 6.72
N GLU A 146 8.74 -13.29 7.07
CA GLU A 146 9.49 -13.95 8.17
C GLU A 146 8.74 -13.91 9.50
N TYR A 147 7.83 -12.95 9.61
CA TYR A 147 6.92 -12.81 10.73
C TYR A 147 5.54 -13.33 10.31
N VAL A 148 5.27 -14.56 10.66
CA VAL A 148 3.90 -15.04 10.78
C VAL A 148 3.35 -14.31 12.02
N ALA A 149 2.53 -13.28 11.80
CA ALA A 149 1.78 -12.70 12.90
C ALA A 149 1.08 -13.87 13.61
N PRO A 150 1.22 -14.03 14.94
CA PRO A 150 0.45 -15.03 15.65
C PRO A 150 -1.01 -14.88 15.21
N GLU A 151 -1.66 -15.99 14.87
CA GLU A 151 -3.09 -15.94 14.57
C GLU A 151 -3.72 -15.11 15.68
N PRO A 152 -4.56 -14.12 15.37
CA PRO A 152 -5.21 -13.34 16.41
C PRO A 152 -5.87 -14.38 17.34
N GLU A 153 -5.44 -14.39 18.60
CA GLU A 153 -6.07 -15.22 19.62
C GLU A 153 -7.57 -15.02 19.43
N LYS A 154 -8.31 -16.10 19.24
CA LYS A 154 -9.76 -16.01 19.10
C LYS A 154 -10.23 -15.29 20.35
N GLU A 155 -10.62 -14.03 20.20
CA GLU A 155 -11.15 -13.28 21.32
C GLU A 155 -12.31 -14.08 21.88
N ASP A 156 -12.18 -14.47 23.14
CA ASP A 156 -13.26 -15.16 23.85
C ASP A 156 -14.33 -14.12 24.21
N TYR A 157 -15.46 -14.21 23.52
CA TYR A 157 -16.62 -13.36 23.75
C TYR A 157 -17.62 -14.00 24.70
N SER A 158 -17.22 -15.01 25.48
CA SER A 158 -18.08 -15.60 26.48
C SER A 158 -18.53 -14.57 27.52
N VAL A 159 -19.75 -14.71 27.98
CA VAL A 159 -20.33 -13.91 29.05
C VAL A 159 -20.97 -14.81 30.09
N GLU A 160 -20.89 -14.39 31.34
CA GLU A 160 -21.61 -14.96 32.44
C GLU A 160 -22.73 -14.00 32.85
N VAL A 161 -23.97 -14.48 32.90
CA VAL A 161 -25.12 -13.71 33.35
C VAL A 161 -25.57 -14.22 34.72
N ILE A 162 -25.58 -13.32 35.71
CA ILE A 162 -26.04 -13.60 37.07
C ILE A 162 -27.18 -12.64 37.38
N HIS A 163 -28.32 -13.09 37.86
CA HIS A 163 -29.43 -12.21 38.24
C HIS A 163 -29.68 -12.17 39.72
N SER A 164 -30.14 -11.04 40.21
CA SER A 164 -30.56 -10.85 41.60
C SER A 164 -31.79 -9.88 41.60
N GLY A 165 -32.98 -10.41 41.89
CA GLY A 165 -34.19 -9.64 41.71
C GLY A 165 -34.44 -9.25 40.24
N ASN A 166 -34.65 -7.96 39.98
CA ASN A 166 -34.86 -7.43 38.63
C ASN A 166 -33.53 -6.91 37.98
N THR A 167 -32.38 -7.26 38.53
CA THR A 167 -31.09 -6.80 37.99
C THR A 167 -30.29 -7.98 37.46
N TYR A 168 -29.83 -7.89 36.21
CA TYR A 168 -29.03 -8.88 35.51
C TYR A 168 -27.61 -8.35 35.39
N PHE A 169 -26.65 -9.04 36.00
CA PHE A 169 -25.21 -8.71 35.97
C PHE A 169 -24.54 -9.51 34.88
N VAL A 170 -23.95 -8.82 33.91
CA VAL A 170 -23.22 -9.44 32.81
C VAL A 170 -21.72 -9.24 33.02
N LYS A 171 -20.96 -10.34 33.03
CA LYS A 171 -19.52 -10.35 33.19
C LYS A 171 -18.86 -10.99 31.97
N GLY A 172 -17.72 -10.42 31.56
CA GLY A 172 -16.87 -10.92 30.48
C GLY A 172 -15.66 -10.01 30.32
N GLU A 173 -14.46 -10.53 30.25
CA GLU A 173 -13.24 -9.71 30.21
C GLU A 173 -13.20 -8.73 29.02
N TRP A 174 -13.76 -9.13 27.89
CA TRP A 174 -13.85 -8.30 26.69
C TRP A 174 -14.80 -7.09 26.84
N LEU A 175 -15.82 -7.21 27.70
CA LEU A 175 -16.78 -6.14 27.99
C LEU A 175 -16.11 -4.93 28.65
N ILE A 176 -15.08 -5.16 29.49
CA ILE A 176 -14.32 -4.07 30.11
C ILE A 176 -13.63 -3.21 29.04
N LYS A 177 -13.05 -3.84 28.02
CA LYS A 177 -12.42 -3.13 26.90
C LYS A 177 -13.45 -2.39 26.04
N LEU A 178 -14.62 -2.99 25.84
CA LEU A 178 -15.72 -2.38 25.08
C LEU A 178 -16.24 -1.13 25.77
N ILE A 179 -16.54 -1.23 27.09
CA ILE A 179 -17.00 -0.09 27.91
C ILE A 179 -15.96 1.03 27.89
N GLY A 180 -14.68 0.72 28.09
CA GLY A 180 -13.60 1.72 28.11
C GLY A 180 -13.38 2.44 26.77
N ARG A 181 -13.95 1.94 25.67
CA ARG A 181 -13.89 2.57 24.33
C ARG A 181 -15.20 3.23 23.91
N THR A 182 -16.27 3.05 24.70
CA THR A 182 -17.59 3.57 24.38
C THR A 182 -17.77 4.96 25.00
N ASP A 183 -18.09 5.92 24.18
CA ASP A 183 -18.54 7.24 24.62
C ASP A 183 -20.07 7.19 24.82
N PHE A 184 -20.51 7.15 26.07
CA PHE A 184 -21.94 7.02 26.43
C PHE A 184 -22.72 8.32 26.22
N ASP A 185 -22.05 9.46 25.98
CA ASP A 185 -22.69 10.74 25.63
C ASP A 185 -22.94 10.84 24.10
N SER A 186 -22.33 9.98 23.30
CA SER A 186 -22.45 9.95 21.84
C SER A 186 -23.49 8.92 21.38
N TYR A 187 -24.51 9.37 20.68
CA TYR A 187 -25.55 8.51 20.11
C TYR A 187 -25.00 7.44 19.16
N GLU A 188 -24.02 7.79 18.32
CA GLU A 188 -23.39 6.86 17.37
C GLU A 188 -22.59 5.77 18.10
N SER A 189 -21.89 6.16 19.17
CA SER A 189 -21.11 5.25 20.01
C SER A 189 -22.03 4.25 20.76
N LEU A 190 -23.17 4.73 21.27
CA LEU A 190 -24.19 3.89 21.90
C LEU A 190 -24.80 2.90 20.92
N GLN A 191 -25.13 3.32 19.71
CA GLN A 191 -25.65 2.40 18.68
C GLN A 191 -24.64 1.32 18.33
N TYR A 192 -23.35 1.68 18.20
CA TYR A 192 -22.29 0.70 17.98
C TYR A 192 -22.17 -0.29 19.13
N PHE A 193 -22.21 0.20 20.38
CA PHE A 193 -22.16 -0.62 21.58
C PHE A 193 -23.30 -1.64 21.62
N GLN A 194 -24.55 -1.20 21.43
CA GLN A 194 -25.72 -2.07 21.40
C GLN A 194 -25.65 -3.10 20.28
N LYS A 195 -25.25 -2.69 19.08
CA LYS A 195 -25.04 -3.58 17.94
C LYS A 195 -24.02 -4.66 18.25
N PHE A 196 -22.89 -4.26 18.85
CA PHE A 196 -21.80 -5.18 19.18
C PHE A 196 -22.21 -6.19 20.25
N LEU A 197 -22.93 -5.77 21.30
CA LEU A 197 -23.49 -6.68 22.31
C LEU A 197 -24.44 -7.73 21.68
N ARG A 198 -25.26 -7.30 20.74
CA ARG A 198 -26.18 -8.19 20.00
C ARG A 198 -25.42 -9.19 19.14
N GLU A 199 -24.45 -8.73 18.36
CA GLU A 199 -23.62 -9.57 17.48
C GLU A 199 -22.77 -10.61 18.25
N LYS A 200 -22.37 -10.28 19.48
CA LYS A 200 -21.60 -11.18 20.34
C LYS A 200 -22.46 -12.05 21.26
N GLY A 201 -23.78 -12.01 21.10
CA GLY A 201 -24.72 -12.90 21.76
C GLY A 201 -25.04 -12.53 23.22
N VAL A 202 -24.68 -11.33 23.68
CA VAL A 202 -24.99 -10.88 25.06
C VAL A 202 -26.49 -10.75 25.26
N ILE A 203 -27.20 -10.21 24.26
CA ILE A 203 -28.66 -10.10 24.33
C ILE A 203 -29.32 -11.47 24.41
N GLN A 204 -28.84 -12.44 23.63
CA GLN A 204 -29.37 -13.82 23.68
C GLN A 204 -29.09 -14.45 25.05
N ALA A 205 -27.94 -14.22 25.64
CA ALA A 205 -27.59 -14.75 26.97
C ALA A 205 -28.48 -14.14 28.07
N LEU A 206 -28.89 -12.88 27.94
CA LEU A 206 -29.86 -12.24 28.83
C LEU A 206 -31.27 -12.82 28.67
N GLU A 207 -31.73 -13.02 27.44
CA GLU A 207 -33.01 -13.66 27.13
C GLU A 207 -33.08 -15.10 27.65
N ASP A 208 -32.00 -15.86 27.46
CA ASP A 208 -31.86 -17.23 27.98
C ASP A 208 -31.84 -17.28 29.54
N ALA A 209 -31.37 -16.20 30.18
CA ALA A 209 -31.42 -16.03 31.64
C ALA A 209 -32.80 -15.55 32.14
N GLY A 210 -33.74 -15.23 31.25
CA GLY A 210 -35.12 -14.89 31.57
C GLY A 210 -35.35 -13.41 31.87
N ILE A 211 -34.63 -12.49 31.21
CA ILE A 211 -34.82 -11.05 31.36
C ILE A 211 -36.16 -10.62 30.76
N ASP A 212 -36.86 -9.73 31.44
CA ASP A 212 -38.12 -9.12 30.97
C ASP A 212 -37.92 -7.62 30.66
N GLU A 213 -38.86 -7.05 29.91
CA GLU A 213 -38.88 -5.63 29.59
C GLU A 213 -39.02 -4.78 30.85
N GLY A 214 -38.06 -3.82 31.02
CA GLY A 214 -38.00 -2.97 32.19
C GLY A 214 -37.08 -3.49 33.30
N ASP A 215 -36.48 -4.68 33.13
CA ASP A 215 -35.41 -5.14 34.02
C ASP A 215 -34.13 -4.33 33.80
N THR A 216 -33.30 -4.26 34.84
CA THR A 216 -32.04 -3.54 34.78
C THR A 216 -30.88 -4.47 34.40
N VAL A 217 -30.10 -4.08 33.40
CA VAL A 217 -28.85 -4.75 33.04
C VAL A 217 -27.69 -3.95 33.57
N ASN A 218 -26.81 -4.63 34.32
CA ASN A 218 -25.58 -4.07 34.84
C ASN A 218 -24.38 -4.78 34.18
N ILE A 219 -23.57 -4.00 33.48
CA ILE A 219 -22.30 -4.45 32.90
C ILE A 219 -21.18 -3.68 33.61
N TYR A 220 -20.61 -4.26 34.65
CA TYR A 220 -19.64 -3.63 35.57
C TYR A 220 -20.22 -2.34 36.19
N ASP A 221 -19.73 -1.16 35.74
CA ASP A 221 -20.14 0.14 36.29
C ASP A 221 -21.22 0.85 35.44
N VAL A 222 -21.75 0.17 34.41
CA VAL A 222 -22.76 0.71 33.48
C VAL A 222 -24.10 0.02 33.70
N GLU A 223 -25.12 0.80 34.00
CA GLU A 223 -26.50 0.33 34.18
C GLU A 223 -27.42 0.90 33.09
N PHE A 224 -28.31 0.09 32.57
CA PHE A 224 -29.34 0.49 31.62
C PHE A 224 -30.57 -0.41 31.73
N ASP A 225 -31.73 0.13 31.35
CA ASP A 225 -32.99 -0.62 31.32
C ASP A 225 -33.04 -1.47 30.05
N PHE A 226 -33.49 -2.71 30.20
CA PHE A 226 -33.71 -3.61 29.06
C PHE A 226 -35.03 -3.27 28.38
N LEU A 227 -34.97 -2.93 27.09
CA LEU A 227 -36.10 -2.64 26.23
C LEU A 227 -36.02 -3.48 24.95
N PHE A 228 -37.15 -4.04 24.51
CA PHE A 228 -37.27 -4.84 23.29
C PHE A 228 -37.22 -3.99 22.00
#